data_689e59d958e35211b27a5ec5468222be
#
_entry.id   689e59d958e35211b27a5ec5468222be
#
_cell.length_a   1.000
_cell.length_b   1.000
_cell.length_c   1.000
_cell.angle_alpha   90.00
_cell.angle_beta   90.00
_cell.angle_gamma   90.00
#
_symmetry.space_group_name_H-M   'P 1'
#
loop_
_entity.id
_entity.type
_entity.pdbx_description
1 polymer ?
#
loop_
_entity_poly.entity_id
_entity_poly.type
_entity_poly.pdbx_seq_one_letter_code
_entity_poly.pdbx_strand_id
1 'polypeptide(L)'
;GLSDASDMFDISGTMWLVYLLFIYGLSSVYIPWLWPVFNQIFMMVFLSAWLRRSGVLTGAEWITFRFGDTLGARLSHLIVVIFALINLVAFIAYGFIGIGKFASVFLPWQLAADPYWNDVCYALIITAITTLYVVKGGMFSVVFTEVFQFFVMTIAAVAVGVIAMQQVSPELLATIIPDGWTSIAINWQLNLDWSERLPAANAKIMEDGYSMFTIFIMLVLLKGILQSMAGPAPNYDMQRVLSAQSPSDAAKMSWFVNLVLFFPRYMMIAGLTVLALAFFTDDLLAMGDKVDFEQILPFALKEYIPDGLKGLLIAGLLAAFMGTFAATVNAAPAYVVNDIYKRYFKPDAEAKTYVHLSYLVSILFVVIGVLIGLFIPSLNSAIQWIVAGLYGGYVSANMLKWYWWRFNGFGYFWGMLAGIVGAMSLAFTSYSPLHAFPFLLILCVLVCIAASLLTKADDMEVLKTFYIKVRPWGLWKPVRAAAQQEYPQVQGNPHFVRDMFNVAVGIIWQSSLVAAPIFLVIKHWLEFGIAMAIALATSALLWKFWWKTLEDYPADTPPGYLPQPQADLK
;
A
#
# COMPACT_ATOMS: atom_id res chain seq x y z
N GLY A 1 -11.34 9.42 -1.80
CA GLY A 1 -11.06 8.88 -0.46
C GLY A 1 -11.83 7.59 -0.20
N LEU A 2 -13.17 7.53 -0.39
CA LEU A 2 -13.93 6.29 -0.18
C LEU A 2 -13.52 5.17 -1.14
N SER A 3 -13.31 5.49 -2.39
CA SER A 3 -12.82 4.54 -3.39
C SER A 3 -11.43 4.00 -3.01
N ASP A 4 -10.53 4.87 -2.55
CA ASP A 4 -9.19 4.51 -2.09
C ASP A 4 -9.24 3.61 -0.84
N ALA A 5 -10.14 3.91 0.10
CA ALA A 5 -10.38 3.07 1.27
C ALA A 5 -10.98 1.70 0.90
N SER A 6 -11.84 1.64 -0.12
CA SER A 6 -12.42 0.38 -0.62
C SER A 6 -11.36 -0.58 -1.16
N ASP A 7 -10.41 -0.07 -1.94
CA ASP A 7 -9.33 -0.89 -2.51
C ASP A 7 -8.45 -1.53 -1.42
N MET A 8 -8.30 -0.85 -0.28
CA MET A 8 -7.54 -1.38 0.85
C MET A 8 -8.26 -2.49 1.64
N PHE A 9 -9.55 -2.74 1.35
CA PHE A 9 -10.29 -3.90 1.86
C PHE A 9 -10.08 -5.17 1.03
N ASP A 10 -8.99 -5.28 0.31
CA ASP A 10 -8.67 -6.42 -0.55
C ASP A 10 -8.69 -7.76 0.20
N ILE A 11 -9.08 -8.83 -0.51
CA ILE A 11 -9.17 -10.18 0.04
C ILE A 11 -7.82 -10.65 0.57
N SER A 12 -6.80 -10.58 -0.28
CA SER A 12 -5.48 -11.15 0.00
C SER A 12 -4.84 -10.49 1.22
N GLY A 13 -4.88 -9.16 1.31
CA GLY A 13 -4.36 -8.42 2.46
C GLY A 13 -5.18 -8.66 3.73
N THR A 14 -6.49 -8.83 3.61
CA THR A 14 -7.33 -9.15 4.77
C THR A 14 -7.06 -10.58 5.27
N MET A 15 -6.88 -11.56 4.38
CA MET A 15 -6.47 -12.92 4.76
C MET A 15 -5.11 -12.90 5.48
N TRP A 16 -4.15 -12.16 4.94
CA TRP A 16 -2.83 -11.99 5.56
C TRP A 16 -2.91 -11.35 6.95
N LEU A 17 -3.73 -10.32 7.15
CA LEU A 17 -3.89 -9.66 8.45
C LEU A 17 -4.59 -10.55 9.48
N VAL A 18 -5.58 -11.37 9.08
CA VAL A 18 -6.23 -12.36 9.97
C VAL A 18 -5.22 -13.42 10.39
N TYR A 19 -4.45 -13.96 9.45
CA TYR A 19 -3.37 -14.89 9.72
C TYR A 19 -2.35 -14.31 10.72
N LEU A 20 -1.92 -13.07 10.50
CA LEU A 20 -0.97 -12.41 11.41
C LEU A 20 -1.54 -12.24 12.82
N LEU A 21 -2.78 -11.77 12.93
CA LEU A 21 -3.40 -11.59 14.26
C LEU A 21 -3.63 -12.92 14.96
N PHE A 22 -3.96 -13.97 14.22
CA PHE A 22 -4.14 -15.31 14.77
C PHE A 22 -2.84 -15.82 15.41
N ILE A 23 -1.74 -15.83 14.66
CA ILE A 23 -0.46 -16.40 15.13
C ILE A 23 0.26 -15.47 16.11
N TYR A 24 0.35 -14.16 15.79
CA TYR A 24 1.20 -13.20 16.51
C TYR A 24 0.47 -12.38 17.57
N GLY A 25 -0.85 -12.53 17.67
CA GLY A 25 -1.65 -11.73 18.59
C GLY A 25 -1.49 -10.24 18.38
N LEU A 26 -1.55 -9.47 19.45
CA LEU A 26 -1.41 -8.00 19.38
C LEU A 26 -0.04 -7.53 18.88
N SER A 27 0.99 -8.34 18.95
CA SER A 27 2.28 -8.03 18.32
C SER A 27 2.15 -7.89 16.80
N SER A 28 1.11 -8.47 16.19
CA SER A 28 0.82 -8.35 14.75
C SER A 28 0.52 -6.92 14.31
N VAL A 29 0.15 -5.98 15.19
CA VAL A 29 -0.13 -4.58 14.81
C VAL A 29 1.10 -3.88 14.21
N TYR A 30 2.30 -4.38 14.50
CA TYR A 30 3.56 -3.84 14.00
C TYR A 30 3.98 -4.44 12.65
N ILE A 31 3.57 -5.67 12.35
CA ILE A 31 4.03 -6.38 11.13
C ILE A 31 3.58 -5.66 9.84
N PRO A 32 2.36 -5.11 9.74
CA PRO A 32 1.91 -4.36 8.56
C PRO A 32 2.73 -3.09 8.27
N TRP A 33 3.57 -2.63 9.20
CA TRP A 33 4.53 -1.54 8.94
C TRP A 33 5.56 -1.93 7.86
N LEU A 34 5.64 -3.20 7.51
CA LEU A 34 6.35 -3.69 6.35
C LEU A 34 5.86 -3.02 5.05
N TRP A 35 4.56 -2.80 4.91
CA TRP A 35 3.97 -1.96 3.87
C TRP A 35 4.25 -0.48 4.12
N PRO A 36 4.10 0.39 3.11
CA PRO A 36 4.11 1.84 3.33
C PRO A 36 2.83 2.31 4.04
N VAL A 37 2.50 1.69 5.18
CA VAL A 37 1.27 1.94 5.95
C VAL A 37 1.16 3.40 6.36
N PHE A 38 2.29 4.04 6.62
CA PHE A 38 2.32 5.46 6.96
C PHE A 38 2.25 6.39 5.74
N ASN A 39 2.19 5.84 4.51
CA ASN A 39 2.14 6.66 3.31
C ASN A 39 0.99 7.67 3.35
N GLN A 40 -0.21 7.25 3.79
CA GLN A 40 -1.36 8.14 3.92
C GLN A 40 -1.15 9.25 4.95
N ILE A 41 -0.31 9.05 5.97
CA ILE A 41 0.06 10.10 6.94
C ILE A 41 0.99 11.13 6.29
N PHE A 42 2.03 10.69 5.60
CA PHE A 42 2.93 11.59 4.87
C PHE A 42 2.20 12.32 3.74
N MET A 43 1.32 11.63 3.03
CA MET A 43 0.44 12.22 2.02
C MET A 43 -0.47 13.29 2.64
N MET A 44 -1.13 12.98 3.75
CA MET A 44 -1.99 13.92 4.48
C MET A 44 -1.21 15.17 4.88
N VAL A 45 0.00 15.02 5.45
CA VAL A 45 0.70 16.14 6.06
C VAL A 45 1.30 17.09 5.01
N PHE A 46 1.95 16.56 3.96
CA PHE A 46 2.62 17.43 2.97
C PHE A 46 2.73 16.87 1.54
N LEU A 47 2.88 15.55 1.35
CA LEU A 47 3.20 15.00 0.02
C LEU A 47 2.05 15.16 -0.98
N SER A 48 0.79 15.02 -0.58
CA SER A 48 -0.36 15.23 -1.48
C SER A 48 -0.41 16.68 -1.98
N ALA A 49 -0.17 17.64 -1.07
CA ALA A 49 -0.11 19.05 -1.46
C ALA A 49 1.06 19.31 -2.43
N TRP A 50 2.24 18.76 -2.16
CA TRP A 50 3.40 18.90 -3.05
C TRP A 50 3.14 18.28 -4.43
N LEU A 51 2.55 17.09 -4.48
CA LEU A 51 2.15 16.44 -5.72
C LEU A 51 1.15 17.29 -6.50
N ARG A 52 0.08 17.74 -5.84
CA ARG A 52 -1.00 18.48 -6.51
C ARG A 52 -0.56 19.86 -6.98
N ARG A 53 0.36 20.53 -6.25
CA ARG A 53 0.97 21.81 -6.64
C ARG A 53 1.77 21.73 -7.95
N SER A 54 2.24 20.54 -8.35
CA SER A 54 2.91 20.36 -9.65
C SER A 54 2.01 20.74 -10.83
N GLY A 55 0.70 20.58 -10.68
CA GLY A 55 -0.29 20.90 -11.71
C GLY A 55 -0.36 19.88 -12.84
N VAL A 56 0.40 18.78 -12.77
CA VAL A 56 0.39 17.70 -13.77
C VAL A 56 -0.73 16.71 -13.51
N LEU A 57 -1.08 15.90 -14.52
CA LEU A 57 -2.16 14.93 -14.45
C LEU A 57 -1.65 13.48 -14.30
N THR A 58 -0.40 13.22 -14.68
CA THR A 58 0.17 11.86 -14.66
C THR A 58 1.53 11.80 -13.97
N GLY A 59 1.90 10.60 -13.49
CA GLY A 59 3.23 10.36 -12.93
C GLY A 59 4.35 10.54 -13.94
N ALA A 60 4.10 10.29 -15.22
CA ALA A 60 5.06 10.50 -16.29
C ALA A 60 5.32 12.00 -16.55
N GLU A 61 4.26 12.81 -16.60
CA GLU A 61 4.39 14.27 -16.66
C GLU A 61 5.13 14.83 -15.45
N TRP A 62 4.93 14.24 -14.27
CA TRP A 62 5.63 14.63 -13.05
C TRP A 62 7.15 14.43 -13.17
N ILE A 63 7.61 13.35 -13.80
CA ILE A 63 9.04 13.11 -14.06
C ILE A 63 9.60 14.23 -14.96
N THR A 64 8.89 14.58 -16.02
CA THR A 64 9.29 15.68 -16.92
C THR A 64 9.25 17.03 -16.19
N PHE A 65 8.25 17.29 -15.37
CA PHE A 65 8.14 18.49 -14.55
C PHE A 65 9.33 18.65 -13.59
N ARG A 66 9.82 17.53 -13.01
CA ARG A 66 10.93 17.54 -12.04
C ARG A 66 12.32 17.58 -12.68
N PHE A 67 12.54 16.89 -13.79
CA PHE A 67 13.86 16.66 -14.39
C PHE A 67 14.03 17.33 -15.78
N GLY A 68 12.98 17.94 -16.32
CA GLY A 68 12.98 18.53 -17.66
C GLY A 68 12.86 17.48 -18.78
N ASP A 69 13.18 17.89 -20.02
CA ASP A 69 13.19 17.01 -21.20
C ASP A 69 14.62 16.70 -21.65
N THR A 70 15.39 16.10 -20.75
CA THR A 70 16.77 15.64 -21.01
C THR A 70 16.81 14.14 -21.25
N LEU A 71 17.95 13.63 -21.74
CA LEU A 71 18.16 12.18 -21.85
C LEU A 71 17.98 11.48 -20.48
N GLY A 72 18.50 12.10 -19.41
CA GLY A 72 18.32 11.60 -18.05
C GLY A 72 16.84 11.51 -17.65
N ALA A 73 16.03 12.52 -17.97
CA ALA A 73 14.59 12.53 -17.70
C ALA A 73 13.86 11.44 -18.51
N ARG A 74 14.22 11.24 -19.77
CA ARG A 74 13.63 10.17 -20.62
C ARG A 74 13.97 8.77 -20.09
N LEU A 75 15.20 8.57 -19.65
CA LEU A 75 15.62 7.32 -19.00
C LEU A 75 14.88 7.12 -17.66
N SER A 76 14.70 8.18 -16.86
CA SER A 76 13.91 8.13 -15.62
C SER A 76 12.47 7.76 -15.88
N HIS A 77 11.85 8.31 -16.91
CA HIS A 77 10.51 7.94 -17.34
C HIS A 77 10.45 6.45 -17.69
N LEU A 78 11.39 5.95 -18.49
CA LEU A 78 11.42 4.55 -18.91
C LEU A 78 11.56 3.60 -17.72
N ILE A 79 12.45 3.89 -16.77
CA ILE A 79 12.66 3.02 -15.60
C ILE A 79 11.45 3.03 -14.65
N VAL A 80 10.72 4.14 -14.54
CA VAL A 80 9.45 4.20 -13.80
C VAL A 80 8.40 3.31 -14.46
N VAL A 81 8.31 3.32 -15.79
CA VAL A 81 7.41 2.45 -16.53
C VAL A 81 7.77 0.97 -16.29
N ILE A 82 9.05 0.61 -16.40
CA ILE A 82 9.52 -0.76 -16.13
C ILE A 82 9.17 -1.18 -14.69
N PHE A 83 9.46 -0.32 -13.71
CA PHE A 83 9.12 -0.59 -12.31
C PHE A 83 7.61 -0.80 -12.13
N ALA A 84 6.79 0.10 -12.72
CA ALA A 84 5.34 0.00 -12.65
C ALA A 84 4.82 -1.31 -13.24
N LEU A 85 5.35 -1.74 -14.39
CA LEU A 85 4.95 -2.99 -15.03
C LEU A 85 5.33 -4.23 -14.20
N ILE A 86 6.53 -4.25 -13.61
CA ILE A 86 6.94 -5.33 -12.69
C ILE A 86 6.02 -5.35 -11.47
N ASN A 87 5.73 -4.18 -10.89
CA ASN A 87 4.84 -4.05 -9.75
C ASN A 87 3.42 -4.54 -10.06
N LEU A 88 2.86 -4.19 -11.23
CA LEU A 88 1.54 -4.66 -11.67
C LEU A 88 1.48 -6.19 -11.80
N VAL A 89 2.50 -6.81 -12.39
CA VAL A 89 2.61 -8.27 -12.50
C VAL A 89 2.63 -8.90 -11.10
N ALA A 90 3.39 -8.33 -10.17
CA ALA A 90 3.48 -8.83 -8.80
C ALA A 90 2.14 -8.74 -8.06
N PHE A 91 1.38 -7.63 -8.23
CA PHE A 91 0.05 -7.48 -7.64
C PHE A 91 -1.00 -8.40 -8.29
N ILE A 92 -0.91 -8.67 -9.60
CA ILE A 92 -1.76 -9.67 -10.26
C ILE A 92 -1.49 -11.06 -9.67
N ALA A 93 -0.21 -11.44 -9.50
CA ALA A 93 0.16 -12.71 -8.90
C ALA A 93 -0.35 -12.84 -7.46
N TYR A 94 -0.17 -11.79 -6.65
CA TYR A 94 -0.68 -11.71 -5.28
C TYR A 94 -2.21 -11.87 -5.21
N GLY A 95 -2.95 -11.14 -6.05
CA GLY A 95 -4.40 -11.26 -6.13
C GLY A 95 -4.87 -12.65 -6.58
N PHE A 96 -4.16 -13.25 -7.55
CA PHE A 96 -4.42 -14.59 -8.05
C PHE A 96 -4.33 -15.66 -6.95
N ILE A 97 -3.27 -15.62 -6.13
CA ILE A 97 -3.09 -16.55 -5.01
C ILE A 97 -4.22 -16.38 -3.99
N GLY A 98 -4.50 -15.13 -3.59
CA GLY A 98 -5.51 -14.86 -2.57
C GLY A 98 -6.92 -15.28 -2.98
N ILE A 99 -7.33 -14.99 -4.23
CA ILE A 99 -8.66 -15.37 -4.69
C ILE A 99 -8.84 -16.87 -4.83
N GLY A 100 -7.79 -17.61 -5.21
CA GLY A 100 -7.81 -19.07 -5.28
C GLY A 100 -8.06 -19.71 -3.92
N LYS A 101 -7.25 -19.35 -2.93
CA LYS A 101 -7.38 -19.80 -1.54
C LYS A 101 -8.72 -19.43 -0.91
N PHE A 102 -9.25 -18.26 -1.25
CA PHE A 102 -10.55 -17.82 -0.77
C PHE A 102 -11.70 -18.62 -1.40
N ALA A 103 -11.71 -18.73 -2.71
CA ALA A 103 -12.82 -19.32 -3.44
C ALA A 103 -12.97 -20.83 -3.22
N SER A 104 -11.87 -21.55 -3.08
CA SER A 104 -11.87 -23.01 -2.87
C SER A 104 -12.57 -23.43 -1.59
N VAL A 105 -12.65 -22.56 -0.58
CA VAL A 105 -13.36 -22.84 0.67
C VAL A 105 -14.88 -22.71 0.53
N PHE A 106 -15.35 -21.79 -0.31
CA PHE A 106 -16.79 -21.49 -0.41
C PHE A 106 -17.49 -22.22 -1.54
N LEU A 107 -16.76 -22.55 -2.60
CA LEU A 107 -17.37 -23.18 -3.77
C LEU A 107 -17.35 -24.71 -3.61
N PRO A 108 -18.47 -25.39 -3.91
CA PRO A 108 -18.65 -26.79 -3.51
C PRO A 108 -17.97 -27.80 -4.43
N TRP A 109 -17.44 -27.36 -5.58
CA TRP A 109 -16.89 -28.28 -6.58
C TRP A 109 -15.42 -28.54 -6.31
N GLN A 110 -15.04 -29.78 -6.20
CA GLN A 110 -13.64 -30.17 -6.20
C GLN A 110 -13.14 -30.25 -7.66
N LEU A 111 -12.48 -29.20 -8.12
CA LEU A 111 -11.99 -29.09 -9.50
C LEU A 111 -10.70 -29.88 -9.74
N ALA A 112 -9.93 -30.13 -8.67
CA ALA A 112 -8.74 -30.98 -8.70
C ALA A 112 -8.63 -31.78 -7.40
N ALA A 113 -7.98 -32.94 -7.46
CA ALA A 113 -7.78 -33.80 -6.30
C ALA A 113 -6.74 -33.23 -5.31
N ASP A 114 -5.74 -32.54 -5.81
CA ASP A 114 -4.72 -31.85 -5.03
C ASP A 114 -5.23 -30.47 -4.58
N PRO A 115 -5.13 -30.12 -3.28
CA PRO A 115 -5.62 -28.84 -2.78
C PRO A 115 -5.03 -27.63 -3.48
N TYR A 116 -3.72 -27.62 -3.75
CA TYR A 116 -3.06 -26.53 -4.45
C TYR A 116 -3.63 -26.32 -5.86
N TRP A 117 -3.78 -27.40 -6.62
CA TRP A 117 -4.36 -27.31 -7.98
C TRP A 117 -5.85 -26.98 -7.95
N ASN A 118 -6.57 -27.33 -6.88
CA ASN A 118 -7.94 -26.89 -6.68
C ASN A 118 -8.03 -25.37 -6.52
N ASP A 119 -7.19 -24.78 -5.67
CA ASP A 119 -7.08 -23.32 -5.51
C ASP A 119 -6.72 -22.63 -6.83
N VAL A 120 -5.74 -23.19 -7.56
CA VAL A 120 -5.32 -22.69 -8.89
C VAL A 120 -6.46 -22.70 -9.89
N CYS A 121 -7.25 -23.77 -9.96
CA CYS A 121 -8.40 -23.86 -10.88
C CYS A 121 -9.44 -22.78 -10.58
N TYR A 122 -9.78 -22.57 -9.32
CA TYR A 122 -10.68 -21.49 -8.90
C TYR A 122 -10.12 -20.11 -9.23
N ALA A 123 -8.84 -19.88 -8.93
CA ALA A 123 -8.17 -18.64 -9.27
C ALA A 123 -8.21 -18.35 -10.77
N LEU A 124 -7.95 -19.33 -11.60
CA LEU A 124 -8.00 -19.20 -13.07
C LEU A 124 -9.40 -18.82 -13.56
N ILE A 125 -10.44 -19.49 -13.07
CA ILE A 125 -11.83 -19.21 -13.46
C ILE A 125 -12.21 -17.77 -13.08
N ILE A 126 -12.01 -17.37 -11.82
CA ILE A 126 -12.41 -16.06 -11.33
C ILE A 126 -11.59 -14.96 -11.99
N THR A 127 -10.29 -15.15 -12.14
CA THR A 127 -9.39 -14.20 -12.82
C THR A 127 -9.78 -14.03 -14.28
N ALA A 128 -10.13 -15.11 -14.98
CA ALA A 128 -10.58 -15.06 -16.38
C ALA A 128 -11.90 -14.27 -16.51
N ILE A 129 -12.90 -14.57 -15.68
CA ILE A 129 -14.18 -13.85 -15.65
C ILE A 129 -13.95 -12.36 -15.35
N THR A 130 -13.14 -12.05 -14.34
CA THR A 130 -12.82 -10.68 -13.96
C THR A 130 -12.09 -9.94 -15.09
N THR A 131 -11.15 -10.59 -15.75
CA THR A 131 -10.42 -10.01 -16.89
C THR A 131 -11.36 -9.65 -18.05
N LEU A 132 -12.32 -10.52 -18.39
CA LEU A 132 -13.32 -10.22 -19.42
C LEU A 132 -14.18 -9.01 -19.07
N TYR A 133 -14.56 -8.89 -17.81
CA TYR A 133 -15.31 -7.74 -17.31
C TYR A 133 -14.47 -6.45 -17.36
N VAL A 134 -13.25 -6.49 -16.87
CA VAL A 134 -12.35 -5.33 -16.72
C VAL A 134 -12.00 -4.71 -18.06
N VAL A 135 -11.66 -5.55 -19.05
CA VAL A 135 -11.28 -5.10 -20.40
C VAL A 135 -12.37 -4.25 -21.05
N LYS A 136 -13.65 -4.42 -20.67
CA LYS A 136 -14.79 -3.67 -21.24
C LYS A 136 -15.33 -2.53 -20.36
N GLY A 137 -15.07 -2.54 -19.04
CA GLY A 137 -15.83 -1.74 -18.07
C GLY A 137 -15.43 -0.26 -17.90
N GLY A 138 -14.18 0.10 -18.12
CA GLY A 138 -13.68 1.48 -17.94
C GLY A 138 -13.66 1.98 -16.47
N MET A 139 -12.92 3.06 -16.21
CA MET A 139 -12.56 3.54 -14.86
C MET A 139 -13.72 4.19 -14.08
N PHE A 140 -14.70 4.80 -14.75
CA PHE A 140 -15.79 5.50 -14.08
C PHE A 140 -16.76 4.57 -13.35
N SER A 141 -17.08 3.42 -13.96
CA SER A 141 -17.92 2.40 -13.33
C SER A 141 -17.25 1.77 -12.11
N VAL A 142 -15.93 1.64 -12.13
CA VAL A 142 -15.14 1.08 -11.02
C VAL A 142 -15.26 1.98 -9.79
N VAL A 143 -15.00 3.29 -9.91
CA VAL A 143 -15.08 4.23 -8.77
C VAL A 143 -16.47 4.26 -8.12
N PHE A 144 -17.53 4.20 -8.92
CA PHE A 144 -18.89 4.18 -8.39
C PHE A 144 -19.19 2.91 -7.60
N THR A 145 -18.82 1.76 -8.13
CA THR A 145 -18.99 0.48 -7.44
C THR A 145 -18.14 0.37 -6.18
N GLU A 146 -16.91 0.89 -6.16
CA GLU A 146 -16.03 0.90 -5.00
C GLU A 146 -16.63 1.68 -3.82
N VAL A 147 -17.26 2.82 -4.07
CA VAL A 147 -17.93 3.60 -3.00
C VAL A 147 -19.06 2.79 -2.37
N PHE A 148 -19.90 2.14 -3.18
CA PHE A 148 -20.98 1.28 -2.67
C PHE A 148 -20.44 0.09 -1.89
N GLN A 149 -19.42 -0.58 -2.42
CA GLN A 149 -18.73 -1.69 -1.77
C GLN A 149 -18.18 -1.31 -0.40
N PHE A 150 -17.57 -0.12 -0.28
CA PHE A 150 -17.03 0.36 0.99
C PHE A 150 -18.09 0.42 2.09
N PHE A 151 -19.29 0.93 1.79
CA PHE A 151 -20.39 0.95 2.76
C PHE A 151 -20.85 -0.45 3.15
N VAL A 152 -21.03 -1.34 2.17
CA VAL A 152 -21.42 -2.73 2.41
C VAL A 152 -20.37 -3.44 3.28
N MET A 153 -19.10 -3.31 2.95
CA MET A 153 -18.01 -3.93 3.70
C MET A 153 -17.88 -3.35 5.11
N THR A 154 -18.07 -2.04 5.28
CA THR A 154 -18.02 -1.40 6.61
C THR A 154 -19.11 -1.94 7.53
N ILE A 155 -20.35 -2.03 7.05
CA ILE A 155 -21.48 -2.59 7.82
C ILE A 155 -21.18 -4.06 8.19
N ALA A 156 -20.76 -4.84 7.22
CA ALA A 156 -20.47 -6.24 7.41
C ALA A 156 -19.28 -6.46 8.37
N ALA A 157 -18.25 -5.63 8.27
CA ALA A 157 -17.08 -5.66 9.14
C ALA A 157 -17.43 -5.41 10.62
N VAL A 158 -18.26 -4.39 10.86
CA VAL A 158 -18.76 -4.10 12.22
C VAL A 158 -19.64 -5.24 12.74
N ALA A 159 -20.53 -5.78 11.91
CA ALA A 159 -21.38 -6.90 12.30
C ALA A 159 -20.57 -8.14 12.71
N VAL A 160 -19.51 -8.49 11.99
CA VAL A 160 -18.60 -9.60 12.35
C VAL A 160 -17.96 -9.37 13.70
N GLY A 161 -17.44 -8.18 13.96
CA GLY A 161 -16.87 -7.84 15.27
C GLY A 161 -17.88 -7.99 16.40
N VAL A 162 -19.12 -7.52 16.20
CA VAL A 162 -20.20 -7.65 17.18
C VAL A 162 -20.56 -9.12 17.44
N ILE A 163 -20.66 -9.95 16.39
CA ILE A 163 -20.91 -11.40 16.52
C ILE A 163 -19.79 -12.06 17.33
N ALA A 164 -18.54 -11.76 17.02
CA ALA A 164 -17.40 -12.29 17.77
C ALA A 164 -17.46 -11.90 19.25
N MET A 165 -17.80 -10.65 19.55
CA MET A 165 -17.97 -10.18 20.93
C MET A 165 -19.13 -10.89 21.65
N GLN A 166 -20.19 -11.30 20.96
CA GLN A 166 -21.31 -12.03 21.55
C GLN A 166 -20.97 -13.50 21.81
N GLN A 167 -20.20 -14.14 20.92
CA GLN A 167 -19.95 -15.58 20.97
C GLN A 167 -18.72 -15.95 21.81
N VAL A 168 -17.71 -15.06 21.90
CA VAL A 168 -16.45 -15.35 22.59
C VAL A 168 -16.31 -14.48 23.83
N SER A 169 -16.17 -15.14 24.98
CA SER A 169 -15.86 -14.45 26.23
C SER A 169 -14.35 -14.29 26.43
N PRO A 170 -13.91 -13.30 27.22
CA PRO A 170 -12.48 -13.14 27.56
C PRO A 170 -11.90 -14.39 28.25
N GLU A 171 -12.70 -15.07 29.09
CA GLU A 171 -12.30 -16.29 29.80
C GLU A 171 -12.05 -17.42 28.81
N LEU A 172 -12.95 -17.62 27.84
CA LEU A 172 -12.77 -18.63 26.79
C LEU A 172 -11.52 -18.31 25.96
N LEU A 173 -11.35 -17.05 25.55
CA LEU A 173 -10.19 -16.64 24.77
C LEU A 173 -8.88 -16.92 25.53
N ALA A 174 -8.81 -16.61 26.83
CA ALA A 174 -7.65 -16.84 27.68
C ALA A 174 -7.24 -18.32 27.80
N THR A 175 -8.18 -19.25 27.64
CA THR A 175 -7.86 -20.70 27.66
C THR A 175 -7.24 -21.20 26.35
N ILE A 176 -7.38 -20.45 25.25
CA ILE A 176 -7.03 -20.87 23.89
C ILE A 176 -5.72 -20.24 23.43
N ILE A 177 -5.51 -18.97 23.76
CA ILE A 177 -4.33 -18.20 23.33
C ILE A 177 -3.10 -18.51 24.19
N PRO A 178 -1.87 -18.44 23.64
CA PRO A 178 -0.65 -18.54 24.43
C PRO A 178 -0.42 -17.27 25.27
N ASP A 179 0.39 -17.42 26.31
CA ASP A 179 0.84 -16.28 27.11
C ASP A 179 1.52 -15.24 26.21
N GLY A 180 1.24 -13.96 26.46
CA GLY A 180 1.77 -12.87 25.66
C GLY A 180 0.99 -12.52 24.39
N TRP A 181 0.02 -13.31 23.96
CA TRP A 181 -0.78 -13.05 22.76
C TRP A 181 -1.52 -11.69 22.80
N THR A 182 -2.01 -11.29 23.97
CA THR A 182 -2.65 -9.98 24.19
C THR A 182 -1.67 -8.84 24.48
N SER A 183 -0.37 -9.10 24.48
CA SER A 183 0.64 -8.10 24.77
C SER A 183 1.01 -7.30 23.52
N ILE A 184 1.02 -5.96 23.66
CA ILE A 184 1.52 -5.02 22.66
C ILE A 184 3.01 -4.66 22.90
N ALA A 185 3.63 -5.22 23.94
CA ALA A 185 5.01 -4.89 24.29
C ALA A 185 6.01 -5.38 23.24
N ILE A 186 6.97 -4.54 22.91
CA ILE A 186 8.07 -4.89 22.01
C ILE A 186 9.17 -5.56 22.83
N ASN A 187 9.23 -6.88 22.79
CA ASN A 187 10.26 -7.67 23.45
C ASN A 187 11.39 -8.00 22.48
N TRP A 188 12.60 -8.34 23.01
CA TRP A 188 13.75 -8.71 22.20
C TRP A 188 13.44 -9.90 21.29
N GLN A 189 12.79 -10.92 21.84
CA GLN A 189 12.26 -12.06 21.11
C GLN A 189 10.74 -12.07 21.19
N LEU A 190 10.12 -12.68 20.21
CA LEU A 190 8.68 -12.94 20.24
C LEU A 190 8.43 -14.03 21.28
N ASN A 191 7.82 -13.64 22.41
CA ASN A 191 7.53 -14.55 23.52
C ASN A 191 6.13 -15.15 23.34
N LEU A 192 5.92 -15.90 22.27
CA LEU A 192 4.70 -16.65 21.99
C LEU A 192 5.07 -18.12 21.83
N ASP A 193 4.48 -18.98 22.63
CA ASP A 193 4.67 -20.43 22.56
C ASP A 193 3.33 -21.15 22.34
N TRP A 194 3.18 -21.71 21.16
CA TRP A 194 2.00 -22.49 20.75
C TRP A 194 2.17 -24.00 20.96
N SER A 195 3.27 -24.46 21.60
CA SER A 195 3.63 -25.89 21.67
C SER A 195 2.53 -26.77 22.26
N GLU A 196 1.80 -26.27 23.28
CA GLU A 196 0.73 -27.02 23.94
C GLU A 196 -0.60 -26.99 23.18
N ARG A 197 -0.81 -26.02 22.27
CA ARG A 197 -2.12 -25.73 21.65
C ARG A 197 -2.11 -25.97 20.14
N LEU A 198 -1.16 -25.40 19.43
CA LEU A 198 -1.06 -25.50 17.98
C LEU A 198 0.41 -25.47 17.54
N PRO A 199 1.16 -26.58 17.65
CA PRO A 199 2.61 -26.63 17.35
C PRO A 199 2.97 -26.11 15.94
N ALA A 200 2.09 -26.29 14.95
CA ALA A 200 2.26 -25.78 13.60
C ALA A 200 2.42 -24.25 13.55
N ALA A 201 1.84 -23.50 14.50
CA ALA A 201 2.03 -22.06 14.59
C ALA A 201 3.46 -21.67 14.96
N ASN A 202 4.13 -22.44 15.85
CA ASN A 202 5.55 -22.20 16.15
C ASN A 202 6.46 -22.43 14.91
N ALA A 203 6.17 -23.48 14.15
CA ALA A 203 6.90 -23.73 12.88
C ALA A 203 6.72 -22.55 11.91
N LYS A 204 5.50 -22.01 11.83
CA LYS A 204 5.20 -20.86 10.98
C LYS A 204 5.90 -19.57 11.42
N ILE A 205 5.99 -19.31 12.73
CA ILE A 205 6.76 -18.16 13.29
C ILE A 205 8.24 -18.25 12.87
N MET A 206 8.81 -19.45 12.90
CA MET A 206 10.20 -19.66 12.46
C MET A 206 10.36 -19.47 10.95
N GLU A 207 9.43 -19.98 10.15
CA GLU A 207 9.41 -19.83 8.68
C GLU A 207 9.32 -18.36 8.28
N ASP A 208 8.46 -17.58 8.93
CA ASP A 208 8.26 -16.16 8.65
C ASP A 208 9.50 -15.29 9.00
N GLY A 209 10.36 -15.77 9.89
CA GLY A 209 11.59 -15.08 10.28
C GLY A 209 11.41 -13.91 11.25
N TYR A 210 10.30 -13.86 12.00
CA TYR A 210 9.98 -12.75 12.92
C TYR A 210 10.38 -13.02 14.38
N SER A 211 11.12 -14.08 14.65
CA SER A 211 11.50 -14.50 16.01
C SER A 211 12.33 -13.46 16.77
N MET A 212 13.27 -12.77 16.11
CA MET A 212 14.01 -11.63 16.69
C MET A 212 13.21 -10.34 16.57
N PHE A 213 12.18 -10.22 17.37
CA PHE A 213 11.08 -9.29 17.16
C PHE A 213 11.49 -7.81 17.22
N THR A 214 12.37 -7.41 18.15
CA THR A 214 12.85 -6.02 18.22
C THR A 214 13.60 -5.61 16.97
N ILE A 215 14.52 -6.45 16.46
CA ILE A 215 15.28 -6.16 15.23
C ILE A 215 14.31 -6.06 14.05
N PHE A 216 13.38 -7.01 13.96
CA PHE A 216 12.34 -7.00 12.94
C PHE A 216 11.54 -5.69 12.95
N ILE A 217 11.02 -5.27 14.13
CA ILE A 217 10.23 -4.02 14.24
C ILE A 217 11.07 -2.80 13.85
N MET A 218 12.33 -2.72 14.29
CA MET A 218 13.22 -1.61 13.89
C MET A 218 13.40 -1.54 12.38
N LEU A 219 13.57 -2.69 11.72
CA LEU A 219 13.71 -2.74 10.25
C LEU A 219 12.41 -2.32 9.55
N VAL A 220 11.25 -2.85 9.97
CA VAL A 220 9.97 -2.50 9.32
C VAL A 220 9.58 -1.05 9.59
N LEU A 221 9.86 -0.51 10.77
CA LEU A 221 9.62 0.89 11.09
C LEU A 221 10.50 1.81 10.24
N LEU A 222 11.81 1.55 10.19
CA LEU A 222 12.75 2.30 9.36
C LEU A 222 12.30 2.27 7.90
N LYS A 223 12.02 1.08 7.36
CA LYS A 223 11.57 0.90 6.00
C LYS A 223 10.24 1.61 5.76
N GLY A 224 9.25 1.42 6.62
CA GLY A 224 7.92 2.02 6.49
C GLY A 224 7.96 3.55 6.48
N ILE A 225 8.77 4.18 7.31
CA ILE A 225 8.98 5.63 7.32
C ILE A 225 9.66 6.09 6.02
N LEU A 226 10.78 5.50 5.64
CA LEU A 226 11.54 5.89 4.46
C LEU A 226 10.71 5.73 3.18
N GLN A 227 9.97 4.63 3.05
CA GLN A 227 9.10 4.38 1.92
C GLN A 227 7.92 5.36 1.87
N SER A 228 7.36 5.71 3.02
CA SER A 228 6.29 6.71 3.11
C SER A 228 6.79 8.12 2.74
N MET A 229 8.03 8.47 3.09
CA MET A 229 8.68 9.72 2.67
C MET A 229 8.94 9.79 1.16
N ALA A 230 9.05 8.66 0.48
CA ALA A 230 9.24 8.58 -0.97
C ALA A 230 8.00 9.05 -1.76
N GLY A 231 6.84 9.06 -1.14
CA GLY A 231 5.55 9.36 -1.76
C GLY A 231 4.90 8.13 -2.40
N PRO A 232 3.74 8.30 -3.05
CA PRO A 232 3.01 7.20 -3.64
C PRO A 232 3.78 6.59 -4.80
N ALA A 233 3.59 5.27 -4.98
CA ALA A 233 4.06 4.58 -6.16
C ALA A 233 3.37 5.14 -7.42
N PRO A 234 3.99 5.04 -8.60
CA PRO A 234 3.38 5.45 -9.85
C PRO A 234 2.30 4.45 -10.27
N ASN A 235 1.18 4.46 -9.58
CA ASN A 235 0.00 3.64 -9.79
C ASN A 235 -1.26 4.50 -9.80
N TYR A 236 -2.43 3.88 -9.69
CA TYR A 236 -3.73 4.57 -9.63
C TYR A 236 -3.87 5.52 -8.42
N ASP A 237 -3.21 5.28 -7.29
CA ASP A 237 -3.26 6.16 -6.12
C ASP A 237 -2.68 7.54 -6.41
N MET A 238 -1.53 7.58 -7.11
CA MET A 238 -0.93 8.83 -7.54
C MET A 238 -1.88 9.62 -8.46
N GLN A 239 -2.58 8.93 -9.38
CA GLN A 239 -3.54 9.58 -10.28
C GLN A 239 -4.71 10.19 -9.51
N ARG A 240 -5.23 9.52 -8.49
CA ARG A 240 -6.30 10.04 -7.62
C ARG A 240 -5.88 11.34 -6.91
N VAL A 241 -4.66 11.39 -6.38
CA VAL A 241 -4.11 12.60 -5.74
C VAL A 241 -3.97 13.74 -6.74
N LEU A 242 -3.43 13.46 -7.93
CA LEU A 242 -3.24 14.45 -8.99
C LEU A 242 -4.58 14.97 -9.56
N SER A 243 -5.66 14.20 -9.45
CA SER A 243 -7.01 14.60 -9.90
C SER A 243 -7.81 15.40 -8.86
N ALA A 244 -7.29 15.59 -7.63
CA ALA A 244 -7.97 16.36 -6.60
C ALA A 244 -8.15 17.83 -7.04
N GLN A 245 -9.21 18.48 -6.56
CA GLN A 245 -9.52 19.86 -6.95
C GLN A 245 -8.44 20.85 -6.49
N SER A 246 -7.97 20.70 -5.27
CA SER A 246 -6.94 21.57 -4.69
C SER A 246 -5.87 20.77 -3.93
N PRO A 247 -4.70 21.36 -3.62
CA PRO A 247 -3.68 20.76 -2.76
C PRO A 247 -4.21 20.38 -1.37
N SER A 248 -5.02 21.23 -0.76
CA SER A 248 -5.62 20.94 0.55
C SER A 248 -6.66 19.82 0.48
N ASP A 249 -7.43 19.72 -0.61
CA ASP A 249 -8.37 18.60 -0.78
C ASP A 249 -7.65 17.27 -1.00
N ALA A 250 -6.53 17.27 -1.70
CA ALA A 250 -5.66 16.09 -1.83
C ALA A 250 -5.15 15.62 -0.45
N ALA A 251 -4.75 16.56 0.42
CA ALA A 251 -4.32 16.26 1.79
C ALA A 251 -5.48 15.72 2.66
N LYS A 252 -6.65 16.36 2.58
CA LYS A 252 -7.88 15.90 3.29
C LYS A 252 -8.35 14.53 2.83
N MET A 253 -8.18 14.21 1.54
CA MET A 253 -8.48 12.88 1.01
C MET A 253 -7.68 11.79 1.73
N SER A 254 -6.39 11.97 1.90
CA SER A 254 -5.52 11.02 2.61
C SER A 254 -5.84 10.92 4.11
N TRP A 255 -6.21 12.03 4.75
CA TRP A 255 -6.71 12.03 6.13
C TRP A 255 -8.00 11.20 6.25
N PHE A 256 -8.94 11.40 5.33
CA PHE A 256 -10.23 10.74 5.34
C PHE A 256 -10.11 9.22 5.17
N VAL A 257 -9.20 8.74 4.31
CA VAL A 257 -8.90 7.31 4.16
C VAL A 257 -8.51 6.69 5.50
N ASN A 258 -7.58 7.32 6.22
CA ASN A 258 -7.16 6.82 7.54
C ASN A 258 -8.33 6.74 8.54
N LEU A 259 -9.19 7.76 8.54
CA LEU A 259 -10.32 7.84 9.46
C LEU A 259 -11.34 6.71 9.24
N VAL A 260 -11.68 6.43 7.98
CA VAL A 260 -12.81 5.54 7.66
C VAL A 260 -12.40 4.08 7.52
N LEU A 261 -11.14 3.80 7.20
CA LEU A 261 -10.67 2.45 6.85
C LEU A 261 -10.34 1.60 8.08
N PHE A 262 -9.49 2.12 8.97
CA PHE A 262 -8.80 1.25 9.93
C PHE A 262 -9.73 0.67 10.99
N PHE A 263 -10.62 1.45 11.55
CA PHE A 263 -11.49 0.97 12.62
C PHE A 263 -12.40 -0.18 12.18
N PRO A 264 -13.24 -0.07 11.13
CA PRO A 264 -14.09 -1.18 10.70
C PRO A 264 -13.29 -2.37 10.16
N ARG A 265 -12.21 -2.13 9.41
CA ARG A 265 -11.38 -3.21 8.88
C ARG A 265 -10.78 -4.06 9.99
N TYR A 266 -10.19 -3.46 11.02
CA TYR A 266 -9.59 -4.20 12.12
C TYR A 266 -10.62 -4.80 13.07
N MET A 267 -11.83 -4.25 13.12
CA MET A 267 -12.95 -4.88 13.81
C MET A 267 -13.35 -6.21 13.14
N MET A 268 -13.37 -6.28 11.82
CA MET A 268 -13.59 -7.53 11.07
C MET A 268 -12.44 -8.52 11.27
N ILE A 269 -11.19 -8.04 11.12
CA ILE A 269 -9.99 -8.88 11.27
C ILE A 269 -9.96 -9.50 12.65
N ALA A 270 -10.15 -8.71 13.70
CA ALA A 270 -10.18 -9.19 15.08
C ALA A 270 -11.36 -10.16 15.31
N GLY A 271 -12.53 -9.83 14.76
CA GLY A 271 -13.72 -10.68 14.88
C GLY A 271 -13.52 -12.07 14.28
N LEU A 272 -13.04 -12.14 13.04
CA LEU A 272 -12.76 -13.41 12.37
C LEU A 272 -11.65 -14.21 13.05
N THR A 273 -10.59 -13.51 13.51
CA THR A 273 -9.49 -14.14 14.24
C THR A 273 -9.97 -14.77 15.56
N VAL A 274 -10.74 -14.03 16.36
CA VAL A 274 -11.23 -14.51 17.66
C VAL A 274 -12.21 -15.66 17.48
N LEU A 275 -13.09 -15.61 16.48
CA LEU A 275 -13.99 -16.73 16.14
C LEU A 275 -13.19 -17.97 15.71
N ALA A 276 -12.16 -17.80 14.89
CA ALA A 276 -11.31 -18.90 14.46
C ALA A 276 -10.53 -19.51 15.63
N LEU A 277 -9.98 -18.68 16.52
CA LEU A 277 -9.30 -19.16 17.73
C LEU A 277 -10.24 -19.97 18.62
N ALA A 278 -11.47 -19.49 18.84
CA ALA A 278 -12.41 -20.11 19.75
C ALA A 278 -12.98 -21.44 19.23
N PHE A 279 -13.17 -21.56 17.92
CA PHE A 279 -13.99 -22.65 17.38
C PHE A 279 -13.31 -23.48 16.29
N PHE A 280 -12.16 -23.05 15.78
CA PHE A 280 -11.47 -23.72 14.67
C PHE A 280 -10.09 -24.26 15.03
N THR A 281 -9.58 -23.97 16.23
CA THR A 281 -8.24 -24.43 16.67
C THR A 281 -8.12 -25.95 16.70
N ASP A 282 -9.16 -26.67 17.11
CA ASP A 282 -9.17 -28.14 17.16
C ASP A 282 -9.09 -28.75 15.74
N ASP A 283 -9.78 -28.16 14.76
CA ASP A 283 -9.71 -28.58 13.36
C ASP A 283 -8.32 -28.32 12.78
N LEU A 284 -7.73 -27.15 13.09
CA LEU A 284 -6.34 -26.83 12.69
C LEU A 284 -5.34 -27.82 13.32
N LEU A 285 -5.54 -28.17 14.59
CA LEU A 285 -4.71 -29.17 15.27
C LEU A 285 -4.80 -30.55 14.59
N ALA A 286 -6.01 -30.95 14.17
CA ALA A 286 -6.22 -32.20 13.45
C ALA A 286 -5.56 -32.24 12.06
N MET A 287 -5.34 -31.07 11.42
CA MET A 287 -4.63 -30.95 10.13
C MET A 287 -3.11 -31.15 10.29
N GLY A 288 -2.55 -30.99 11.49
CA GLY A 288 -1.12 -31.12 11.78
C GLY A 288 -0.26 -30.18 10.93
N ASP A 289 0.78 -30.71 10.27
CA ASP A 289 1.71 -29.93 9.45
C ASP A 289 1.11 -29.45 8.11
N LYS A 290 -0.13 -29.82 7.79
CA LYS A 290 -0.81 -29.42 6.54
C LYS A 290 -1.63 -28.13 6.70
N VAL A 291 -1.55 -27.46 7.83
CA VAL A 291 -2.30 -26.24 8.10
C VAL A 291 -1.83 -25.12 7.18
N ASP A 292 -2.75 -24.53 6.42
CA ASP A 292 -2.56 -23.26 5.73
C ASP A 292 -3.23 -22.13 6.53
N PHE A 293 -2.44 -21.43 7.34
CA PHE A 293 -2.93 -20.33 8.17
C PHE A 293 -3.50 -19.15 7.37
N GLU A 294 -3.16 -19.01 6.09
CA GLU A 294 -3.73 -17.98 5.23
C GLU A 294 -5.19 -18.24 4.87
N GLN A 295 -5.69 -19.48 5.07
CA GLN A 295 -7.10 -19.83 4.87
C GLN A 295 -7.98 -19.64 6.12
N ILE A 296 -7.45 -19.16 7.23
CA ILE A 296 -8.24 -18.94 8.47
C ILE A 296 -9.44 -18.02 8.22
N LEU A 297 -9.27 -16.93 7.49
CA LEU A 297 -10.37 -16.01 7.17
C LEU A 297 -11.53 -16.71 6.43
N PRO A 298 -11.31 -17.38 5.30
CA PRO A 298 -12.41 -18.04 4.60
C PRO A 298 -13.06 -19.14 5.43
N PHE A 299 -12.31 -19.92 6.21
CA PHE A 299 -12.88 -20.93 7.09
C PHE A 299 -13.76 -20.33 8.20
N ALA A 300 -13.26 -19.29 8.90
CA ALA A 300 -14.04 -18.61 9.93
C ALA A 300 -15.34 -17.99 9.36
N LEU A 301 -15.27 -17.43 8.15
CA LEU A 301 -16.43 -16.91 7.43
C LEU A 301 -17.45 -18.01 7.12
N LYS A 302 -16.99 -19.17 6.66
CA LYS A 302 -17.85 -20.27 6.24
C LYS A 302 -18.64 -20.85 7.42
N GLU A 303 -17.98 -21.07 8.54
CA GLU A 303 -18.53 -21.85 9.65
C GLU A 303 -19.29 -21.01 10.69
N TYR A 304 -18.82 -19.77 10.99
CA TYR A 304 -19.29 -19.03 12.17
C TYR A 304 -20.11 -17.77 11.85
N ILE A 305 -20.25 -17.40 10.59
CA ILE A 305 -21.02 -16.23 10.20
C ILE A 305 -22.41 -16.67 9.69
N PRO A 306 -23.50 -16.03 10.15
CA PRO A 306 -24.85 -16.31 9.65
C PRO A 306 -24.97 -16.14 8.14
N ASP A 307 -25.76 -17.00 7.47
CA ASP A 307 -25.80 -17.11 6.00
C ASP A 307 -26.07 -15.79 5.27
N GLY A 308 -26.99 -14.97 5.77
CA GLY A 308 -27.26 -13.68 5.15
C GLY A 308 -26.07 -12.72 5.19
N LEU A 309 -25.40 -12.60 6.32
CA LEU A 309 -24.20 -11.78 6.48
C LEU A 309 -23.00 -12.41 5.76
N LYS A 310 -22.88 -13.74 5.77
CA LYS A 310 -21.88 -14.50 5.02
C LYS A 310 -21.95 -14.15 3.52
N GLY A 311 -23.14 -14.23 2.93
CA GLY A 311 -23.34 -13.87 1.53
C GLY A 311 -22.95 -12.42 1.23
N LEU A 312 -23.27 -11.48 2.13
CA LEU A 312 -22.89 -10.07 2.00
C LEU A 312 -21.36 -9.87 2.05
N LEU A 313 -20.69 -10.55 2.99
CA LEU A 313 -19.22 -10.49 3.14
C LEU A 313 -18.51 -11.10 1.94
N ILE A 314 -18.95 -12.28 1.49
CA ILE A 314 -18.36 -12.93 0.31
C ILE A 314 -18.54 -12.05 -0.92
N ALA A 315 -19.74 -11.52 -1.15
CA ALA A 315 -20.00 -10.61 -2.26
C ALA A 315 -19.14 -9.34 -2.16
N GLY A 316 -19.03 -8.76 -0.97
CA GLY A 316 -18.19 -7.57 -0.72
C GLY A 316 -16.70 -7.83 -0.94
N LEU A 317 -16.17 -8.96 -0.44
CA LEU A 317 -14.76 -9.33 -0.63
C LEU A 317 -14.45 -9.67 -2.09
N LEU A 318 -15.33 -10.41 -2.78
CA LEU A 318 -15.19 -10.66 -4.22
C LEU A 318 -15.21 -9.36 -5.03
N ALA A 319 -16.12 -8.46 -4.69
CA ALA A 319 -16.20 -7.16 -5.33
C ALA A 319 -14.95 -6.31 -5.05
N ALA A 320 -14.40 -6.33 -3.84
CA ALA A 320 -13.13 -5.68 -3.52
C ALA A 320 -11.95 -6.28 -4.32
N PHE A 321 -11.89 -7.61 -4.46
CA PHE A 321 -10.92 -8.25 -5.35
C PHE A 321 -11.08 -7.76 -6.79
N MET A 322 -12.32 -7.75 -7.30
CA MET A 322 -12.58 -7.30 -8.68
C MET A 322 -12.17 -5.84 -8.88
N GLY A 323 -12.39 -4.96 -7.91
CA GLY A 323 -11.99 -3.55 -7.96
C GLY A 323 -10.46 -3.39 -8.01
N THR A 324 -9.74 -3.95 -7.05
CA THR A 324 -8.27 -3.89 -6.98
C THR A 324 -7.61 -4.54 -8.20
N PHE A 325 -8.13 -5.70 -8.63
CA PHE A 325 -7.65 -6.40 -9.82
C PHE A 325 -7.91 -5.57 -11.09
N ALA A 326 -9.10 -4.97 -11.22
CA ALA A 326 -9.46 -4.11 -12.33
C ALA A 326 -8.54 -2.88 -12.43
N ALA A 327 -8.32 -2.19 -11.31
CA ALA A 327 -7.43 -1.04 -11.24
C ALA A 327 -6.00 -1.42 -11.68
N THR A 328 -5.50 -2.56 -11.20
CA THR A 328 -4.17 -3.09 -11.52
C THR A 328 -4.05 -3.42 -13.01
N VAL A 329 -5.00 -4.19 -13.57
CA VAL A 329 -4.98 -4.60 -14.98
C VAL A 329 -5.14 -3.42 -15.92
N ASN A 330 -5.98 -2.44 -15.59
CA ASN A 330 -6.20 -1.23 -16.41
C ASN A 330 -5.00 -0.27 -16.40
N ALA A 331 -4.11 -0.36 -15.42
CA ALA A 331 -2.89 0.46 -15.39
C ALA A 331 -1.85 -0.01 -16.43
N ALA A 332 -1.76 -1.30 -16.76
CA ALA A 332 -0.78 -1.82 -17.69
C ALA A 332 -0.86 -1.20 -19.11
N PRO A 333 -2.05 -1.06 -19.74
CA PRO A 333 -2.17 -0.35 -21.01
C PRO A 333 -1.75 1.11 -20.95
N ALA A 334 -2.01 1.81 -19.86
CA ALA A 334 -1.59 3.20 -19.72
C ALA A 334 -0.07 3.33 -19.89
N TYR A 335 0.69 2.47 -19.24
CA TYR A 335 2.16 2.47 -19.35
C TYR A 335 2.64 1.95 -20.71
N VAL A 336 2.11 0.82 -21.21
CA VAL A 336 2.61 0.22 -22.46
C VAL A 336 2.13 1.00 -23.68
N VAL A 337 0.85 1.35 -23.74
CA VAL A 337 0.27 1.97 -24.92
C VAL A 337 0.56 3.46 -24.99
N ASN A 338 0.35 4.21 -23.89
CA ASN A 338 0.57 5.67 -23.91
C ASN A 338 2.04 6.03 -23.74
N ASP A 339 2.71 5.44 -22.73
CA ASP A 339 4.05 5.88 -22.37
C ASP A 339 5.14 5.23 -23.22
N ILE A 340 4.90 4.07 -23.83
CA ILE A 340 5.86 3.42 -24.73
C ILE A 340 5.39 3.50 -26.19
N TYR A 341 4.28 2.87 -26.56
CA TYR A 341 3.90 2.70 -27.97
C TYR A 341 3.56 4.01 -28.64
N LYS A 342 2.66 4.83 -28.07
CA LYS A 342 2.28 6.14 -28.60
C LYS A 342 3.45 7.12 -28.59
N ARG A 343 4.25 7.12 -27.53
CA ARG A 343 5.35 8.09 -27.38
C ARG A 343 6.53 7.82 -28.31
N TYR A 344 6.92 6.53 -28.50
CA TYR A 344 8.17 6.18 -29.17
C TYR A 344 7.98 5.49 -30.53
N PHE A 345 6.84 4.85 -30.80
CA PHE A 345 6.65 4.06 -32.01
C PHE A 345 5.64 4.66 -33.00
N LYS A 346 4.44 4.98 -32.56
CA LYS A 346 3.38 5.51 -33.42
C LYS A 346 2.55 6.57 -32.69
N PRO A 347 2.97 7.87 -32.72
CA PRO A 347 2.24 8.97 -32.08
C PRO A 347 0.85 9.22 -32.67
N ASP A 348 0.70 8.99 -33.98
CA ASP A 348 -0.49 9.35 -34.78
C ASP A 348 -1.27 8.11 -35.25
N ALA A 349 -1.26 7.01 -34.48
CA ALA A 349 -2.06 5.85 -34.82
C ALA A 349 -3.57 6.12 -34.60
N GLU A 350 -4.43 5.41 -35.34
CA GLU A 350 -5.86 5.50 -35.16
C GLU A 350 -6.28 5.09 -33.72
N ALA A 351 -7.31 5.75 -33.17
CA ALA A 351 -7.83 5.48 -31.82
C ALA A 351 -8.18 3.99 -31.63
N LYS A 352 -8.71 3.32 -32.66
CA LYS A 352 -9.01 1.89 -32.65
C LYS A 352 -7.77 1.03 -32.38
N THR A 353 -6.62 1.41 -32.93
CA THR A 353 -5.35 0.68 -32.74
C THR A 353 -4.92 0.72 -31.28
N TYR A 354 -5.00 1.89 -30.63
CA TYR A 354 -4.67 2.03 -29.22
C TYR A 354 -5.63 1.21 -28.34
N VAL A 355 -6.93 1.18 -28.65
CA VAL A 355 -7.91 0.38 -27.90
C VAL A 355 -7.63 -1.11 -28.03
N HIS A 356 -7.40 -1.63 -29.24
CA HIS A 356 -7.09 -3.05 -29.43
C HIS A 356 -5.77 -3.45 -28.75
N LEU A 357 -4.75 -2.59 -28.86
CA LEU A 357 -3.48 -2.81 -28.18
C LEU A 357 -3.66 -2.81 -26.65
N SER A 358 -4.52 -1.94 -26.12
CA SER A 358 -4.83 -1.91 -24.70
C SER A 358 -5.45 -3.23 -24.21
N TYR A 359 -6.38 -3.79 -24.97
CA TYR A 359 -6.97 -5.11 -24.66
C TYR A 359 -5.93 -6.22 -24.67
N LEU A 360 -5.07 -6.23 -25.69
CA LEU A 360 -4.01 -7.23 -25.80
C LEU A 360 -3.02 -7.13 -24.62
N VAL A 361 -2.60 -5.92 -24.29
CA VAL A 361 -1.68 -5.66 -23.17
C VAL A 361 -2.30 -6.11 -21.85
N SER A 362 -3.56 -5.77 -21.59
CA SER A 362 -4.25 -6.21 -20.36
C SER A 362 -4.24 -7.72 -20.21
N ILE A 363 -4.63 -8.44 -21.27
CA ILE A 363 -4.65 -9.90 -21.26
C ILE A 363 -3.23 -10.48 -21.07
N LEU A 364 -2.24 -9.93 -21.77
CA LEU A 364 -0.85 -10.38 -21.67
C LEU A 364 -0.31 -10.24 -20.23
N PHE A 365 -0.57 -9.10 -19.58
CA PHE A 365 -0.11 -8.88 -18.22
C PHE A 365 -0.82 -9.77 -17.20
N VAL A 366 -2.10 -10.07 -17.39
CA VAL A 366 -2.80 -11.07 -16.58
C VAL A 366 -2.17 -12.44 -16.75
N VAL A 367 -1.90 -12.88 -17.97
CA VAL A 367 -1.26 -14.18 -18.21
C VAL A 367 0.12 -14.24 -17.55
N ILE A 368 0.94 -13.19 -17.69
CA ILE A 368 2.27 -13.15 -17.05
C ILE A 368 2.13 -13.19 -15.51
N GLY A 369 1.22 -12.41 -14.94
CA GLY A 369 0.99 -12.39 -13.50
C GLY A 369 0.50 -13.72 -12.94
N VAL A 370 -0.40 -14.39 -13.65
CA VAL A 370 -0.87 -15.74 -13.31
C VAL A 370 0.28 -16.75 -13.37
N LEU A 371 1.07 -16.74 -14.44
CA LEU A 371 2.22 -17.64 -14.56
C LEU A 371 3.22 -17.45 -13.42
N ILE A 372 3.52 -16.21 -13.02
CA ILE A 372 4.38 -15.93 -11.87
C ILE A 372 3.72 -16.38 -10.57
N GLY A 373 2.42 -16.16 -10.42
CA GLY A 373 1.66 -16.58 -9.23
C GLY A 373 1.72 -18.08 -8.96
N LEU A 374 1.85 -18.91 -9.99
CA LEU A 374 2.01 -20.36 -9.86
C LEU A 374 3.32 -20.78 -9.16
N PHE A 375 4.32 -19.92 -9.12
CA PHE A 375 5.62 -20.22 -8.47
C PHE A 375 5.78 -19.59 -7.08
N ILE A 376 4.81 -18.82 -6.62
CA ILE A 376 4.85 -18.18 -5.30
C ILE A 376 4.11 -19.05 -4.28
N PRO A 377 4.77 -19.50 -3.19
CA PRO A 377 4.20 -20.50 -2.30
C PRO A 377 3.12 -19.94 -1.36
N SER A 378 3.16 -18.64 -1.01
CA SER A 378 2.24 -18.05 -0.03
C SER A 378 2.02 -16.55 -0.26
N LEU A 379 0.93 -16.02 0.30
CA LEU A 379 0.65 -14.56 0.31
C LEU A 379 1.75 -13.80 1.05
N ASN A 380 2.21 -14.33 2.20
CA ASN A 380 3.28 -13.70 2.96
C ASN A 380 4.58 -13.60 2.16
N SER A 381 4.95 -14.64 1.42
CA SER A 381 6.13 -14.63 0.53
C SER A 381 5.96 -13.60 -0.60
N ALA A 382 4.78 -13.52 -1.22
CA ALA A 382 4.47 -12.51 -2.23
C ALA A 382 4.63 -11.09 -1.68
N ILE A 383 4.06 -10.83 -0.50
CA ILE A 383 4.16 -9.54 0.17
C ILE A 383 5.61 -9.19 0.50
N GLN A 384 6.36 -10.10 1.10
CA GLN A 384 7.77 -9.85 1.43
C GLN A 384 8.59 -9.51 0.18
N TRP A 385 8.38 -10.24 -0.93
CA TRP A 385 9.10 -9.96 -2.17
C TRP A 385 8.72 -8.59 -2.78
N ILE A 386 7.43 -8.29 -2.87
CA ILE A 386 6.94 -6.99 -3.39
C ILE A 386 7.48 -5.86 -2.52
N VAL A 387 7.25 -5.93 -1.22
CA VAL A 387 7.39 -4.77 -0.33
C VAL A 387 8.83 -4.61 0.14
N ALA A 388 9.52 -5.67 0.54
CA ALA A 388 10.90 -5.59 0.99
C ALA A 388 11.89 -5.59 -0.17
N GLY A 389 11.69 -6.45 -1.18
CA GLY A 389 12.55 -6.54 -2.35
C GLY A 389 12.35 -5.35 -3.29
N LEU A 390 11.21 -5.34 -3.99
CA LEU A 390 10.97 -4.38 -5.07
C LEU A 390 10.93 -2.93 -4.58
N TYR A 391 10.18 -2.65 -3.52
CA TYR A 391 10.11 -1.29 -2.96
C TYR A 391 11.39 -0.87 -2.22
N GLY A 392 12.23 -1.81 -1.78
CA GLY A 392 13.52 -1.49 -1.17
C GLY A 392 14.41 -0.64 -2.10
N GLY A 393 14.49 -1.02 -3.37
CA GLY A 393 15.21 -0.25 -4.39
C GLY A 393 14.53 1.07 -4.78
N TYR A 394 13.21 1.09 -4.78
CA TYR A 394 12.39 2.25 -5.11
C TYR A 394 12.61 3.44 -4.14
N VAL A 395 12.82 3.17 -2.85
CA VAL A 395 12.86 4.19 -1.79
C VAL A 395 13.90 5.26 -2.05
N SER A 396 15.14 4.87 -2.36
CA SER A 396 16.29 5.79 -2.49
C SER A 396 16.05 6.89 -3.52
N ALA A 397 15.70 6.52 -4.75
CA ALA A 397 15.47 7.46 -5.84
C ALA A 397 14.25 8.34 -5.58
N ASN A 398 13.18 7.74 -5.04
CA ASN A 398 11.92 8.44 -4.80
C ASN A 398 11.95 9.35 -3.57
N MET A 399 12.84 9.13 -2.61
CA MET A 399 13.15 10.11 -1.57
C MET A 399 13.98 11.28 -2.13
N LEU A 400 15.12 10.98 -2.75
CA LEU A 400 16.06 12.00 -3.19
C LEU A 400 15.45 13.00 -4.18
N LYS A 401 14.49 12.58 -5.02
CA LYS A 401 13.80 13.47 -5.97
C LYS A 401 13.08 14.65 -5.29
N TRP A 402 12.64 14.49 -4.03
CA TRP A 402 11.95 15.53 -3.27
C TRP A 402 12.91 16.44 -2.49
N TYR A 403 13.95 15.85 -1.88
CA TYR A 403 14.69 16.50 -0.81
C TYR A 403 16.06 17.02 -1.23
N TRP A 404 16.53 16.69 -2.45
CA TRP A 404 17.87 17.08 -2.92
C TRP A 404 17.85 17.64 -4.34
N TRP A 405 18.17 18.92 -4.48
CA TRP A 405 18.16 19.65 -5.76
C TRP A 405 19.12 19.08 -6.80
N ARG A 406 20.31 18.59 -6.35
CA ARG A 406 21.36 18.10 -7.25
C ARG A 406 21.04 16.71 -7.81
N PHE A 407 20.07 16.03 -7.23
CA PHE A 407 19.56 14.76 -7.74
C PHE A 407 18.88 14.98 -9.10
N ASN A 408 19.40 14.30 -10.13
CA ASN A 408 18.98 14.47 -11.52
C ASN A 408 18.42 13.19 -12.13
N GLY A 409 17.97 13.28 -13.40
CA GLY A 409 17.38 12.14 -14.11
C GLY A 409 18.29 10.92 -14.21
N PHE A 410 19.60 11.09 -14.38
CA PHE A 410 20.53 9.95 -14.41
C PHE A 410 20.64 9.27 -13.05
N GLY A 411 20.70 10.04 -11.96
CA GLY A 411 20.68 9.50 -10.59
C GLY A 411 19.43 8.70 -10.32
N TYR A 412 18.28 9.19 -10.79
CA TYR A 412 17.00 8.47 -10.68
C TYR A 412 17.02 7.16 -11.45
N PHE A 413 17.44 7.19 -12.72
CA PHE A 413 17.49 5.99 -13.57
C PHE A 413 18.41 4.92 -12.99
N TRP A 414 19.66 5.24 -12.70
CA TRP A 414 20.63 4.26 -12.21
C TRP A 414 20.31 3.75 -10.81
N GLY A 415 19.79 4.62 -9.94
CA GLY A 415 19.33 4.20 -8.61
C GLY A 415 18.16 3.23 -8.65
N MET A 416 17.15 3.51 -9.48
CA MET A 416 16.02 2.61 -9.70
C MET A 416 16.45 1.28 -10.36
N LEU A 417 17.34 1.34 -11.36
CA LEU A 417 17.86 0.15 -12.02
C LEU A 417 18.63 -0.75 -11.03
N ALA A 418 19.53 -0.17 -10.22
CA ALA A 418 20.23 -0.90 -9.19
C ALA A 418 19.26 -1.56 -8.19
N GLY A 419 18.19 -0.86 -7.82
CA GLY A 419 17.14 -1.39 -6.95
C GLY A 419 16.38 -2.56 -7.56
N ILE A 420 15.97 -2.44 -8.82
CA ILE A 420 15.26 -3.51 -9.52
C ILE A 420 16.16 -4.75 -9.67
N VAL A 421 17.41 -4.54 -10.14
CA VAL A 421 18.37 -5.65 -10.31
C VAL A 421 18.68 -6.31 -8.95
N GLY A 422 18.88 -5.51 -7.90
CA GLY A 422 19.10 -6.03 -6.55
C GLY A 422 17.91 -6.83 -6.03
N ALA A 423 16.69 -6.33 -6.19
CA ALA A 423 15.47 -7.03 -5.81
C ALA A 423 15.29 -8.36 -6.59
N MET A 424 15.52 -8.33 -7.89
CA MET A 424 15.46 -9.53 -8.73
C MET A 424 16.53 -10.55 -8.33
N SER A 425 17.73 -10.09 -7.99
CA SER A 425 18.81 -10.99 -7.53
C SER A 425 18.46 -11.68 -6.22
N LEU A 426 17.75 -11.02 -5.31
CA LEU A 426 17.30 -11.61 -4.05
C LEU A 426 16.34 -12.79 -4.26
N ALA A 427 15.54 -12.77 -5.33
CA ALA A 427 14.63 -13.87 -5.66
C ALA A 427 15.35 -15.21 -5.95
N PHE A 428 16.64 -15.17 -6.30
CA PHE A 428 17.47 -16.35 -6.54
C PHE A 428 18.33 -16.74 -5.34
N THR A 429 18.11 -16.12 -4.18
CA THR A 429 18.86 -16.40 -2.95
C THR A 429 17.91 -16.87 -1.84
N SER A 430 18.45 -17.52 -0.82
CA SER A 430 17.72 -17.89 0.39
C SER A 430 17.64 -16.75 1.43
N TYR A 431 18.19 -15.57 1.13
CA TYR A 431 18.16 -14.45 2.05
C TYR A 431 16.77 -13.81 2.12
N SER A 432 16.31 -13.54 3.33
CA SER A 432 15.07 -12.78 3.53
C SER A 432 15.18 -11.37 2.91
N PRO A 433 14.25 -10.97 2.04
CA PRO A 433 14.25 -9.63 1.44
C PRO A 433 14.25 -8.50 2.48
N LEU A 434 13.64 -8.70 3.63
CA LEU A 434 13.61 -7.71 4.71
C LEU A 434 14.99 -7.49 5.33
N HIS A 435 15.74 -8.56 5.59
CA HIS A 435 17.11 -8.45 6.13
C HIS A 435 18.09 -7.87 5.11
N ALA A 436 17.85 -8.08 3.82
CA ALA A 436 18.65 -7.50 2.73
C ALA A 436 18.34 -6.01 2.50
N PHE A 437 17.18 -5.51 2.95
CA PHE A 437 16.72 -4.14 2.69
C PHE A 437 17.74 -3.04 3.06
N PRO A 438 18.38 -3.03 4.25
CA PRO A 438 19.37 -1.99 4.57
C PRO A 438 20.55 -1.94 3.58
N PHE A 439 21.03 -3.08 3.17
CA PHE A 439 22.15 -3.19 2.21
C PHE A 439 21.72 -2.70 0.82
N LEU A 440 20.54 -3.10 0.37
CA LEU A 440 19.97 -2.65 -0.90
C LEU A 440 19.72 -1.14 -0.87
N LEU A 441 19.19 -0.60 0.23
CA LEU A 441 18.99 0.83 0.42
C LEU A 441 20.31 1.61 0.30
N ILE A 442 21.35 1.18 1.01
CA ILE A 442 22.67 1.82 0.98
C ILE A 442 23.25 1.78 -0.44
N LEU A 443 23.23 0.63 -1.09
CA LEU A 443 23.67 0.47 -2.47
C LEU A 443 22.95 1.46 -3.40
N CYS A 444 21.61 1.50 -3.34
CA CYS A 444 20.82 2.37 -4.19
C CYS A 444 21.08 3.86 -3.91
N VAL A 445 21.22 4.26 -2.64
CA VAL A 445 21.57 5.64 -2.27
C VAL A 445 22.95 6.01 -2.84
N LEU A 446 23.96 5.15 -2.70
CA LEU A 446 25.30 5.39 -3.24
C LEU A 446 25.27 5.54 -4.77
N VAL A 447 24.54 4.65 -5.46
CA VAL A 447 24.38 4.73 -6.93
C VAL A 447 23.64 6.03 -7.33
N CYS A 448 22.57 6.39 -6.63
CA CYS A 448 21.85 7.65 -6.86
C CYS A 448 22.76 8.86 -6.74
N ILE A 449 23.56 8.93 -5.66
CA ILE A 449 24.47 10.05 -5.40
C ILE A 449 25.59 10.05 -6.44
N ALA A 450 26.26 8.94 -6.68
CA ALA A 450 27.35 8.83 -7.64
C ALA A 450 26.90 9.23 -9.04
N ALA A 451 25.83 8.63 -9.56
CA ALA A 451 25.31 8.96 -10.88
C ALA A 451 24.89 10.42 -11.00
N SER A 452 24.28 10.99 -9.94
CA SER A 452 23.92 12.41 -9.95
C SER A 452 25.15 13.32 -9.97
N LEU A 453 26.20 13.02 -9.21
CA LEU A 453 27.40 13.87 -9.14
C LEU A 453 28.31 13.73 -10.36
N LEU A 454 28.36 12.54 -10.96
CA LEU A 454 29.18 12.27 -12.16
C LEU A 454 28.53 12.79 -13.46
N THR A 455 27.27 13.18 -13.42
CA THR A 455 26.55 13.71 -14.60
C THR A 455 26.20 15.19 -14.42
N LYS A 456 25.82 15.87 -15.50
CA LYS A 456 25.40 17.26 -15.46
C LYS A 456 24.13 17.45 -14.62
N ALA A 457 24.04 18.54 -13.87
CA ALA A 457 22.81 18.94 -13.18
C ALA A 457 21.67 19.17 -14.17
N ASP A 458 20.43 18.99 -13.70
CA ASP A 458 19.27 19.41 -14.48
C ASP A 458 19.26 20.94 -14.68
N ASP A 459 18.50 21.41 -15.67
CA ASP A 459 18.41 22.81 -16.00
C ASP A 459 17.89 23.65 -14.81
N MET A 460 18.55 24.77 -14.53
CA MET A 460 18.21 25.61 -13.39
C MET A 460 16.81 26.22 -13.53
N GLU A 461 16.32 26.47 -14.74
CA GLU A 461 14.97 26.99 -14.97
C GLU A 461 13.90 25.97 -14.62
N VAL A 462 14.14 24.71 -14.96
CA VAL A 462 13.29 23.59 -14.57
C VAL A 462 13.27 23.45 -13.04
N LEU A 463 14.44 23.50 -12.41
CA LEU A 463 14.56 23.39 -10.95
C LEU A 463 13.92 24.58 -10.22
N LYS A 464 14.04 25.82 -10.74
CA LYS A 464 13.36 27.00 -10.21
C LYS A 464 11.84 26.84 -10.29
N THR A 465 11.33 26.44 -11.44
CA THR A 465 9.89 26.21 -11.66
C THR A 465 9.35 25.16 -10.69
N PHE A 466 10.05 24.03 -10.55
CA PHE A 466 9.69 23.01 -9.58
C PHE A 466 9.68 23.56 -8.15
N TYR A 467 10.76 24.25 -7.75
CA TYR A 467 10.90 24.78 -6.39
C TYR A 467 9.83 25.82 -6.05
N ILE A 468 9.55 26.75 -6.96
CA ILE A 468 8.55 27.82 -6.75
C ILE A 468 7.14 27.23 -6.57
N LYS A 469 6.76 26.25 -7.40
CA LYS A 469 5.43 25.63 -7.34
C LYS A 469 5.25 24.70 -6.15
N VAL A 470 6.20 23.79 -5.94
CA VAL A 470 6.07 22.71 -4.95
C VAL A 470 6.48 23.18 -3.57
N ARG A 471 7.53 24.00 -3.47
CA ARG A 471 8.15 24.51 -2.26
C ARG A 471 8.54 23.40 -1.27
N PRO A 472 9.34 22.38 -1.70
CA PRO A 472 9.78 21.34 -0.80
C PRO A 472 10.81 21.89 0.21
N TRP A 473 10.81 21.34 1.41
CA TRP A 473 11.94 21.51 2.33
C TRP A 473 13.04 20.49 2.00
N GLY A 474 14.26 20.73 2.50
CA GLY A 474 15.41 19.89 2.22
C GLY A 474 16.58 20.67 1.64
N LEU A 475 17.42 20.01 0.85
CA LEU A 475 18.66 20.56 0.29
C LEU A 475 18.41 21.36 -0.99
N TRP A 476 17.63 22.46 -0.90
CA TRP A 476 17.23 23.32 -2.04
C TRP A 476 17.84 24.71 -2.04
N LYS A 477 18.78 24.99 -1.12
CA LYS A 477 19.36 26.33 -0.94
C LYS A 477 19.88 26.98 -2.24
N PRO A 478 20.64 26.31 -3.13
CA PRO A 478 21.14 26.91 -4.36
C PRO A 478 20.02 27.30 -5.33
N VAL A 479 19.02 26.46 -5.49
CA VAL A 479 17.86 26.74 -6.38
C VAL A 479 17.00 27.85 -5.80
N ARG A 480 16.82 27.90 -4.50
CA ARG A 480 16.14 29.00 -3.82
C ARG A 480 16.85 30.33 -4.08
N ALA A 481 18.17 30.37 -3.92
CA ALA A 481 18.95 31.58 -4.17
C ALA A 481 18.81 32.05 -5.63
N ALA A 482 18.80 31.14 -6.59
CA ALA A 482 18.56 31.45 -8.00
C ALA A 482 17.13 31.97 -8.24
N ALA A 483 16.12 31.35 -7.62
CA ALA A 483 14.73 31.81 -7.71
C ALA A 483 14.51 33.20 -7.09
N GLN A 484 15.22 33.53 -6.01
CA GLN A 484 15.14 34.83 -5.34
C GLN A 484 15.75 35.98 -6.15
N GLN A 485 16.65 35.70 -7.07
CA GLN A 485 17.17 36.74 -8.01
C GLN A 485 16.07 37.29 -8.91
N GLU A 486 15.12 36.44 -9.30
CA GLU A 486 14.02 36.79 -10.19
C GLU A 486 12.74 37.15 -9.40
N TYR A 487 12.50 36.42 -8.29
CA TYR A 487 11.34 36.60 -7.41
C TYR A 487 11.81 36.75 -5.95
N PRO A 488 12.21 37.97 -5.52
CA PRO A 488 12.79 38.20 -4.18
C PRO A 488 11.89 37.78 -3.01
N GLN A 489 10.55 37.73 -3.23
CA GLN A 489 9.57 37.33 -2.23
C GLN A 489 9.58 35.81 -1.93
N VAL A 490 10.13 34.97 -2.81
CA VAL A 490 10.13 33.51 -2.65
C VAL A 490 11.03 33.08 -1.50
N GLN A 491 10.44 32.56 -0.44
CA GLN A 491 11.17 32.11 0.75
C GLN A 491 11.32 30.59 0.80
N GLY A 492 12.12 30.11 1.74
CA GLY A 492 12.24 28.68 2.04
C GLY A 492 10.98 28.16 2.75
N ASN A 493 10.70 26.87 2.60
CA ASN A 493 9.64 26.24 3.37
C ASN A 493 10.09 26.12 4.86
N PRO A 494 9.47 26.85 5.82
CA PRO A 494 9.86 26.82 7.22
C PRO A 494 9.20 25.67 7.99
N HIS A 495 8.33 24.88 7.37
CA HIS A 495 7.39 24.01 8.05
C HIS A 495 7.90 22.60 8.35
N PHE A 496 9.19 22.31 8.13
CA PHE A 496 9.76 20.98 8.39
C PHE A 496 9.45 20.43 9.78
N VAL A 497 9.68 21.22 10.83
CA VAL A 497 9.46 20.77 12.23
C VAL A 497 7.97 20.53 12.49
N ARG A 498 7.10 21.42 12.01
CA ARG A 498 5.64 21.25 12.09
C ARG A 498 5.19 19.99 11.37
N ASP A 499 5.68 19.77 10.16
CA ASP A 499 5.29 18.64 9.33
C ASP A 499 5.75 17.32 9.96
N MET A 500 6.98 17.25 10.47
CA MET A 500 7.47 16.05 11.18
C MET A 500 6.74 15.82 12.51
N PHE A 501 6.36 16.85 13.23
CA PHE A 501 5.50 16.74 14.41
C PHE A 501 4.13 16.15 14.02
N ASN A 502 3.49 16.69 12.98
CA ASN A 502 2.21 16.18 12.50
C ASN A 502 2.31 14.74 11.97
N VAL A 503 3.43 14.35 11.33
CA VAL A 503 3.70 12.96 10.94
C VAL A 503 3.78 12.05 12.17
N ALA A 504 4.55 12.43 13.19
CA ALA A 504 4.66 11.63 14.42
C ALA A 504 3.30 11.46 15.12
N VAL A 505 2.55 12.56 15.26
CA VAL A 505 1.19 12.54 15.82
C VAL A 505 0.27 11.68 14.95
N GLY A 506 0.37 11.78 13.64
CA GLY A 506 -0.42 11.00 12.68
C GLY A 506 -0.14 9.50 12.76
N ILE A 507 1.12 9.09 12.91
CA ILE A 507 1.50 7.68 13.11
C ILE A 507 0.88 7.13 14.40
N ILE A 508 0.94 7.87 15.50
CA ILE A 508 0.32 7.49 16.78
C ILE A 508 -1.21 7.38 16.60
N TRP A 509 -1.81 8.36 15.94
CA TRP A 509 -3.25 8.37 15.63
C TRP A 509 -3.69 7.15 14.84
N GLN A 510 -3.01 6.85 13.74
CA GLN A 510 -3.30 5.67 12.91
C GLN A 510 -3.11 4.37 13.69
N SER A 511 -2.04 4.24 14.46
CA SER A 511 -1.77 3.05 15.28
C SER A 511 -2.86 2.83 16.34
N SER A 512 -3.38 3.92 16.92
CA SER A 512 -4.51 3.85 17.86
C SER A 512 -5.81 3.40 17.18
N LEU A 513 -6.08 3.85 15.94
CA LEU A 513 -7.24 3.41 15.16
C LEU A 513 -7.15 1.94 14.73
N VAL A 514 -5.95 1.39 14.65
CA VAL A 514 -5.71 -0.05 14.40
C VAL A 514 -5.91 -0.87 15.68
N ALA A 515 -5.33 -0.45 16.79
CA ALA A 515 -5.34 -1.20 18.04
C ALA A 515 -6.71 -1.17 18.76
N ALA A 516 -7.41 -0.02 18.73
CA ALA A 516 -8.68 0.14 19.44
C ALA A 516 -9.74 -0.91 19.06
N PRO A 517 -10.06 -1.18 17.78
CA PRO A 517 -11.06 -2.18 17.43
C PRO A 517 -10.64 -3.61 17.82
N ILE A 518 -9.35 -3.92 17.87
CA ILE A 518 -8.87 -5.23 18.35
C ILE A 518 -9.16 -5.34 19.84
N PHE A 519 -8.77 -4.36 20.66
CA PHE A 519 -9.07 -4.34 22.09
C PHE A 519 -10.58 -4.37 22.36
N LEU A 520 -11.38 -3.69 21.55
CA LEU A 520 -12.84 -3.72 21.65
C LEU A 520 -13.38 -5.16 21.47
N VAL A 521 -12.93 -5.84 20.42
CA VAL A 521 -13.43 -7.19 20.09
C VAL A 521 -13.03 -8.22 21.15
N ILE A 522 -11.80 -8.15 21.69
CA ILE A 522 -11.35 -9.03 22.77
C ILE A 522 -11.84 -8.59 24.16
N LYS A 523 -12.62 -7.50 24.24
CA LYS A 523 -13.22 -6.92 25.46
C LYS A 523 -12.20 -6.46 26.52
N HIS A 524 -11.04 -6.04 26.08
CA HIS A 524 -10.04 -5.36 26.92
C HIS A 524 -10.42 -3.88 27.04
N TRP A 525 -11.40 -3.60 27.91
CA TRP A 525 -12.04 -2.28 28.00
C TRP A 525 -11.11 -1.13 28.42
N LEU A 526 -10.14 -1.41 29.31
CA LEU A 526 -9.18 -0.40 29.74
C LEU A 526 -8.27 0.01 28.58
N GLU A 527 -7.69 -0.95 27.89
CA GLU A 527 -6.80 -0.73 26.75
C GLU A 527 -7.55 -0.09 25.57
N PHE A 528 -8.79 -0.51 25.34
CA PHE A 528 -9.69 0.16 24.37
C PHE A 528 -9.90 1.62 24.75
N GLY A 529 -10.22 1.91 26.01
CA GLY A 529 -10.41 3.29 26.51
C GLY A 529 -9.16 4.14 26.35
N ILE A 530 -7.97 3.58 26.65
CA ILE A 530 -6.69 4.25 26.46
C ILE A 530 -6.43 4.53 24.97
N ALA A 531 -6.61 3.53 24.09
CA ALA A 531 -6.41 3.70 22.66
C ALA A 531 -7.35 4.75 22.06
N MET A 532 -8.62 4.78 22.47
CA MET A 532 -9.58 5.80 22.05
C MET A 532 -9.22 7.18 22.59
N ALA A 533 -8.77 7.30 23.82
CA ALA A 533 -8.32 8.58 24.38
C ALA A 533 -7.10 9.13 23.62
N ILE A 534 -6.14 8.27 23.27
CA ILE A 534 -5.00 8.64 22.43
C ILE A 534 -5.47 9.06 21.03
N ALA A 535 -6.40 8.32 20.39
CA ALA A 535 -6.95 8.68 19.09
C ALA A 535 -7.64 10.04 19.11
N LEU A 536 -8.41 10.35 20.15
CA LEU A 536 -9.10 11.63 20.30
C LEU A 536 -8.12 12.77 20.56
N ALA A 537 -7.13 12.58 21.45
CA ALA A 537 -6.11 13.59 21.75
C ALA A 537 -5.27 13.90 20.50
N THR A 538 -4.82 12.88 19.77
CA THR A 538 -4.06 13.06 18.54
C THR A 538 -4.90 13.68 17.42
N SER A 539 -6.20 13.36 17.32
CA SER A 539 -7.13 14.04 16.42
C SER A 539 -7.26 15.53 16.72
N ALA A 540 -7.33 15.91 18.00
CA ALA A 540 -7.36 17.32 18.41
C ALA A 540 -6.05 18.06 18.06
N LEU A 541 -4.89 17.40 18.24
CA LEU A 541 -3.59 17.95 17.85
C LEU A 541 -3.51 18.12 16.32
N LEU A 542 -3.91 17.13 15.55
CA LEU A 542 -3.94 17.21 14.07
C LEU A 542 -4.91 18.30 13.61
N TRP A 543 -6.07 18.43 14.22
CA TRP A 543 -6.99 19.51 13.89
C TRP A 543 -6.37 20.89 14.13
N LYS A 544 -5.64 21.08 15.23
CA LYS A 544 -4.99 22.35 15.58
C LYS A 544 -3.77 22.67 14.71
N PHE A 545 -2.84 21.69 14.55
CA PHE A 545 -1.52 21.94 13.97
C PHE A 545 -1.40 21.56 12.51
N TRP A 546 -2.36 20.79 11.97
CA TRP A 546 -2.40 20.41 10.57
C TRP A 546 -3.64 20.99 9.87
N TRP A 547 -4.88 20.65 10.27
CA TRP A 547 -6.10 21.02 9.56
C TRP A 547 -6.28 22.53 9.41
N LYS A 548 -6.07 23.29 10.50
CA LYS A 548 -6.18 24.76 10.47
C LYS A 548 -5.04 25.46 9.74
N THR A 549 -3.96 24.75 9.44
CA THR A 549 -2.78 25.29 8.76
C THR A 549 -2.64 24.82 7.32
N LEU A 550 -3.66 24.13 6.78
CA LEU A 550 -3.69 23.74 5.39
C LEU A 550 -3.73 24.98 4.50
N GLU A 551 -2.86 24.98 3.50
CA GLU A 551 -2.77 26.03 2.47
C GLU A 551 -2.59 25.38 1.10
N ASP A 552 -3.24 25.92 0.09
CA ASP A 552 -3.09 25.42 -1.27
C ASP A 552 -1.73 25.78 -1.85
N TYR A 553 -1.36 27.05 -1.77
CA TYR A 553 -0.06 27.55 -2.21
C TYR A 553 0.53 28.48 -1.14
N PRO A 554 1.87 28.52 -0.99
CA PRO A 554 2.51 29.50 -0.14
C PRO A 554 2.14 30.94 -0.54
N ALA A 555 1.91 31.82 0.44
CA ALA A 555 1.45 33.19 0.20
C ALA A 555 2.42 34.02 -0.65
N ASP A 556 3.71 33.64 -0.70
CA ASP A 556 4.77 34.26 -1.46
C ASP A 556 4.96 33.68 -2.88
N THR A 557 4.03 32.83 -3.33
CA THR A 557 4.08 32.23 -4.68
C THR A 557 3.76 33.30 -5.74
N PRO A 558 4.64 33.52 -6.74
CA PRO A 558 4.38 34.50 -7.78
C PRO A 558 3.13 34.15 -8.61
N PRO A 559 2.34 35.16 -9.06
CA PRO A 559 1.05 34.92 -9.75
C PRO A 559 1.15 34.02 -11.00
N GLY A 560 2.28 34.09 -11.74
CA GLY A 560 2.50 33.27 -12.94
C GLY A 560 2.65 31.76 -12.64
N TYR A 561 2.84 31.38 -11.39
CA TYR A 561 2.97 29.97 -10.95
C TYR A 561 1.71 29.42 -10.28
N LEU A 562 0.72 30.28 -10.04
CA LEU A 562 -0.60 29.85 -9.54
C LEU A 562 -1.42 29.28 -10.70
N PRO A 563 -2.32 28.32 -10.43
CA PRO A 563 -3.25 27.83 -11.45
C PRO A 563 -4.12 29.01 -11.93
N GLN A 564 -4.27 29.12 -13.24
CA GLN A 564 -5.26 30.07 -13.76
C GLN A 564 -6.66 29.67 -13.27
N PRO A 565 -7.52 30.63 -12.89
CA PRO A 565 -8.91 30.33 -12.59
C PRO A 565 -9.47 29.56 -13.79
N GLN A 566 -9.95 28.34 -13.56
CA GLN A 566 -10.68 27.62 -14.58
C GLN A 566 -11.89 28.49 -14.92
N ALA A 567 -11.91 29.08 -16.12
CA ALA A 567 -13.10 29.68 -16.66
C ALA A 567 -14.18 28.61 -16.58
N ASP A 568 -15.25 28.89 -15.84
CA ASP A 568 -16.33 28.00 -15.52
C ASP A 568 -16.68 27.08 -16.68
N LEU A 569 -16.34 25.82 -16.57
CA LEU A 569 -16.97 24.75 -17.32
C LEU A 569 -18.38 24.58 -16.70
N LYS A 570 -19.28 25.47 -17.14
CA LYS A 570 -20.74 25.30 -16.96
C LYS A 570 -21.24 24.15 -17.80
#